data_27bd0501bcc731ac71b418ce9ff79fc2
#
_entry.id   27bd0501bcc731ac71b418ce9ff79fc2
#
_cell.length_a   1.000
_cell.length_b   1.000
_cell.length_c   1.000
_cell.angle_alpha   90.00
_cell.angle_beta   90.00
_cell.angle_gamma   90.00
#
_symmetry.space_group_name_H-M   'P 1'
#
loop_
_entity.id
_entity.type
_entity.pdbx_description
1 polymer ?
#
loop_
_entity_poly.entity_id
_entity_poly.type
_entity_poly.pdbx_seq_one_letter_code
_entity_poly.pdbx_strand_id
1 'polypeptide(L)'
;MISLKSLLAESSGVKTVYRGVNPAYGDVGLGINSTKIGDKLVATLGPNHTENLEVAKRFGKQIITTDLKGPGLVLPHYNDIINLYKQYENMLPPGLAKQIKYSSGQEQLELIQLAGKELRKILSKKYGYVKSPLAVSDANFLREKGLTGDLYIPLR
;
A
#
# COMPACT_ATOMS: atom_id res chain seq x y z
N MET A 1 -4.45 -7.87 -28.07
CA MET A 1 -3.70 -6.60 -27.90
C MET A 1 -4.55 -5.59 -27.14
N ILE A 2 -3.99 -5.02 -26.08
CA ILE A 2 -4.65 -3.94 -25.36
C ILE A 2 -4.70 -2.73 -26.30
N SER A 3 -5.89 -2.15 -26.49
CA SER A 3 -6.01 -1.00 -27.36
C SER A 3 -5.31 0.22 -26.73
N LEU A 4 -4.81 1.11 -27.57
CA LEU A 4 -4.20 2.36 -27.11
C LEU A 4 -5.19 3.17 -26.29
N LYS A 5 -6.47 3.15 -26.67
CA LYS A 5 -7.53 3.82 -25.92
C LYS A 5 -7.66 3.28 -24.49
N SER A 6 -7.59 1.96 -24.30
CA SER A 6 -7.62 1.34 -22.96
C SER A 6 -6.41 1.74 -22.13
N LEU A 7 -5.22 1.74 -22.72
CA LEU A 7 -4.00 2.17 -22.04
C LEU A 7 -4.08 3.64 -21.61
N LEU A 8 -4.58 4.51 -22.48
CA LEU A 8 -4.76 5.92 -22.15
C LEU A 8 -5.81 6.12 -21.06
N ALA A 9 -6.88 5.34 -21.07
CA ALA A 9 -7.90 5.41 -20.03
C ALA A 9 -7.34 4.98 -18.67
N GLU A 10 -6.53 3.91 -18.63
CA GLU A 10 -5.90 3.45 -17.39
C GLU A 10 -4.86 4.43 -16.87
N SER A 11 -4.09 5.07 -17.74
CA SER A 11 -3.03 5.99 -17.35
C SER A 11 -3.53 7.39 -17.00
N SER A 12 -4.65 7.83 -17.56
CA SER A 12 -5.20 9.17 -17.38
C SER A 12 -6.50 9.20 -16.59
N GLY A 13 -7.16 8.06 -16.43
CA GLY A 13 -8.43 7.95 -15.72
C GLY A 13 -8.27 8.10 -14.22
N VAL A 14 -9.33 8.59 -13.59
CA VAL A 14 -9.43 8.63 -12.13
C VAL A 14 -10.12 7.36 -11.67
N LYS A 15 -9.51 6.66 -10.72
CA LYS A 15 -10.11 5.47 -10.10
C LYS A 15 -10.43 5.78 -8.65
N THR A 16 -11.66 5.50 -8.25
CA THR A 16 -12.11 5.69 -6.88
C THR A 16 -11.89 4.43 -6.08
N VAL A 17 -11.26 4.58 -4.93
CA VAL A 17 -10.97 3.49 -4.01
C VAL A 17 -11.44 3.85 -2.61
N TYR A 18 -11.64 2.84 -1.78
CA TYR A 18 -12.28 2.96 -0.47
C TYR A 18 -11.42 2.36 0.63
N ARG A 19 -11.53 2.93 1.81
CA ARG A 19 -10.90 2.44 3.02
C ARG A 19 -11.92 2.46 4.16
N GLY A 20 -12.09 1.33 4.83
CA GLY A 20 -12.92 1.25 6.03
C GLY A 20 -12.10 1.53 7.28
N VAL A 21 -12.57 2.43 8.12
CA VAL A 21 -11.91 2.76 9.39
C VAL A 21 -12.92 2.69 10.53
N ASN A 22 -12.41 2.41 11.72
CA ASN A 22 -13.22 2.46 12.94
C ASN A 22 -12.89 3.75 13.69
N PRO A 23 -13.84 4.70 13.80
CA PRO A 23 -13.59 5.98 14.45
C PRO A 23 -13.13 5.85 15.92
N ALA A 24 -13.50 4.76 16.60
CA ALA A 24 -13.10 4.53 17.98
C ALA A 24 -11.60 4.34 18.14
N TYR A 25 -10.93 3.86 17.12
CA TYR A 25 -9.49 3.62 17.11
C TYR A 25 -8.71 4.68 16.33
N GLY A 26 -9.40 5.69 15.78
CA GLY A 26 -8.80 6.67 14.90
C GLY A 26 -8.34 6.05 13.56
N ASP A 27 -7.75 6.85 12.71
CA ASP A 27 -7.11 6.33 11.51
C ASP A 27 -5.68 5.91 11.83
N VAL A 28 -5.56 4.74 12.44
CA VAL A 28 -4.26 4.11 12.73
C VAL A 28 -3.68 3.43 11.49
N GLY A 29 -4.26 3.69 10.35
CA GLY A 29 -4.01 2.97 9.12
C GLY A 29 -2.65 3.13 8.49
N LEU A 30 -1.73 3.69 9.20
CA LEU A 30 -0.36 3.75 8.74
C LEU A 30 0.30 2.42 8.99
N GLY A 31 0.28 1.57 7.97
CA GLY A 31 1.11 0.40 7.99
C GLY A 31 0.64 -0.74 8.85
N ILE A 32 -0.63 -0.92 8.91
CA ILE A 32 -1.18 -2.11 9.58
C ILE A 32 -0.64 -3.37 8.93
N ASN A 33 -0.42 -3.37 7.63
CA ASN A 33 0.29 -4.45 6.96
C ASN A 33 1.77 -4.17 7.04
N SER A 34 2.42 -4.78 8.01
CA SER A 34 3.86 -4.72 8.13
C SER A 34 4.52 -5.80 7.28
N THR A 35 5.69 -5.51 6.79
CA THR A 35 6.54 -6.46 6.10
C THR A 35 7.92 -6.45 6.75
N LYS A 36 8.84 -7.28 6.28
CA LYS A 36 10.15 -7.39 6.88
C LYS A 36 11.24 -6.85 5.98
N ILE A 37 12.16 -6.10 6.57
CA ILE A 37 13.48 -5.83 5.98
C ILE A 37 14.48 -6.61 6.84
N GLY A 38 15.09 -7.64 6.26
CA GLY A 38 15.87 -8.59 7.03
C GLY A 38 14.96 -9.30 8.03
N ASP A 39 15.28 -9.23 9.30
CA ASP A 39 14.51 -9.86 10.38
C ASP A 39 13.54 -8.90 11.07
N LYS A 40 13.44 -7.67 10.60
CA LYS A 40 12.65 -6.64 11.26
C LYS A 40 11.43 -6.24 10.44
N LEU A 41 10.33 -5.97 11.13
CA LEU A 41 9.11 -5.47 10.52
C LEU A 41 9.29 -4.02 10.09
N VAL A 42 8.73 -3.69 8.94
CA VAL A 42 8.66 -2.31 8.46
C VAL A 42 7.21 -1.94 8.15
N ALA A 43 6.89 -0.67 8.31
CA ALA A 43 5.58 -0.16 7.95
C ALA A 43 5.41 -0.22 6.43
N THR A 44 4.16 -0.34 6.01
CA THR A 44 3.82 -0.27 4.60
C THR A 44 3.94 1.16 4.08
N LEU A 45 3.71 1.32 2.78
CA LEU A 45 3.81 2.61 2.10
C LEU A 45 2.69 3.59 2.45
N GLY A 46 1.68 3.14 3.15
CA GLY A 46 0.56 3.98 3.53
C GLY A 46 -0.73 3.18 3.70
N PRO A 47 -1.85 3.87 3.89
CA PRO A 47 -3.12 3.19 4.15
C PRO A 47 -3.59 2.39 2.93
N ASN A 48 -3.98 1.15 3.17
CA ASN A 48 -4.52 0.27 2.15
C ASN A 48 -5.95 0.66 1.79
N HIS A 49 -6.23 0.66 0.49
CA HIS A 49 -7.55 0.93 -0.06
C HIS A 49 -7.94 -0.21 -1.00
N THR A 50 -9.21 -0.32 -1.30
CA THR A 50 -9.74 -1.30 -2.25
C THR A 50 -10.78 -0.64 -3.15
N GLU A 51 -10.93 -1.15 -4.36
CA GLU A 51 -11.97 -0.70 -5.26
C GLU A 51 -13.36 -1.26 -4.91
N ASN A 52 -13.44 -2.25 -4.03
CA ASN A 52 -14.68 -2.86 -3.61
C ASN A 52 -15.12 -2.36 -2.24
N LEU A 53 -16.26 -1.66 -2.23
CA LEU A 53 -16.84 -1.13 -1.00
C LEU A 53 -17.13 -2.24 0.02
N GLU A 54 -17.51 -3.44 -0.45
CA GLU A 54 -17.80 -4.57 0.42
C GLU A 54 -16.58 -5.02 1.22
N VAL A 55 -15.40 -4.99 0.61
CA VAL A 55 -14.14 -5.29 1.31
C VAL A 55 -13.82 -4.19 2.32
N ALA A 56 -13.97 -2.93 1.92
CA ALA A 56 -13.69 -1.80 2.80
C ALA A 56 -14.55 -1.84 4.07
N LYS A 57 -15.82 -2.21 3.95
CA LYS A 57 -16.75 -2.31 5.08
C LYS A 57 -16.34 -3.33 6.13
N ARG A 58 -15.52 -4.32 5.75
CA ARG A 58 -15.01 -5.31 6.70
C ARG A 58 -14.02 -4.75 7.70
N PHE A 59 -13.41 -3.62 7.38
CA PHE A 59 -12.38 -2.99 8.21
C PHE A 59 -12.91 -1.86 9.08
N GLY A 60 -14.11 -1.38 8.83
CA GLY A 60 -14.73 -0.35 9.65
C GLY A 60 -15.98 0.22 9.02
N LYS A 61 -16.80 0.85 9.84
CA LYS A 61 -18.09 1.42 9.40
C LYS A 61 -17.93 2.74 8.68
N GLN A 62 -16.91 3.50 9.02
CA GLN A 62 -16.64 4.77 8.36
C GLN A 62 -15.83 4.50 7.10
N ILE A 63 -16.29 5.02 5.97
CA ILE A 63 -15.64 4.82 4.68
C ILE A 63 -14.96 6.11 4.25
N ILE A 64 -13.66 6.00 3.98
CA ILE A 64 -12.88 7.07 3.37
C ILE A 64 -12.79 6.77 1.89
N THR A 65 -13.11 7.76 1.06
CA THR A 65 -13.08 7.64 -0.39
C THR A 65 -11.90 8.44 -0.92
N THR A 66 -11.12 7.85 -1.80
CA THR A 66 -9.95 8.49 -2.39
C THR A 66 -9.95 8.26 -3.89
N ASP A 67 -9.68 9.30 -4.65
CA ASP A 67 -9.49 9.20 -6.10
C ASP A 67 -8.01 9.06 -6.40
N LEU A 68 -7.65 7.98 -7.10
CA LEU A 68 -6.28 7.73 -7.52
C LEU A 68 -5.98 8.49 -8.80
N LYS A 69 -4.77 9.05 -8.88
CA LYS A 69 -4.31 9.81 -10.04
C LYS A 69 -2.92 9.36 -10.46
N GLY A 70 -2.64 9.52 -11.74
CA GLY A 70 -1.34 9.22 -12.31
C GLY A 70 -1.12 7.73 -12.56
N PRO A 71 0.09 7.37 -13.03
CA PRO A 71 0.41 5.98 -13.30
C PRO A 71 0.54 5.18 -12.01
N GLY A 72 0.13 3.91 -12.05
CA GLY A 72 0.26 3.00 -10.92
C GLY A 72 1.48 2.11 -11.05
N LEU A 73 2.09 1.80 -9.92
CA LEU A 73 3.10 0.75 -9.84
C LEU A 73 2.39 -0.56 -9.45
N VAL A 74 2.44 -1.55 -10.34
CA VAL A 74 1.77 -2.83 -10.12
C VAL A 74 2.74 -3.83 -9.51
N LEU A 75 2.37 -4.36 -8.36
CA LEU A 75 3.11 -5.43 -7.70
C LEU A 75 2.50 -6.79 -8.05
N PRO A 76 3.31 -7.81 -8.31
CA PRO A 76 2.79 -9.12 -8.73
C PRO A 76 2.14 -9.92 -7.60
N HIS A 77 2.52 -9.66 -6.36
CA HIS A 77 2.03 -10.41 -5.20
C HIS A 77 1.53 -9.47 -4.11
N TYR A 78 0.64 -9.99 -3.28
CA TYR A 78 0.16 -9.25 -2.13
C TYR A 78 1.32 -8.81 -1.24
N ASN A 79 1.33 -7.51 -0.96
CA ASN A 79 2.29 -6.91 -0.02
C ASN A 79 3.76 -7.19 -0.37
N ASP A 80 4.09 -7.18 -1.65
CA ASP A 80 5.47 -7.43 -2.14
C ASP A 80 6.38 -6.20 -1.94
N ILE A 81 6.33 -5.64 -0.75
CA ILE A 81 7.02 -4.40 -0.40
C ILE A 81 8.51 -4.65 -0.12
N ILE A 82 8.86 -5.86 0.33
CA ILE A 82 10.26 -6.21 0.56
C ILE A 82 11.09 -6.01 -0.71
N ASN A 83 10.56 -6.45 -1.85
CA ASN A 83 11.25 -6.28 -3.13
C ASN A 83 11.37 -4.81 -3.53
N LEU A 84 10.36 -3.99 -3.20
CA LEU A 84 10.46 -2.54 -3.41
C LEU A 84 11.56 -1.93 -2.54
N TYR A 85 11.65 -2.30 -1.26
CA TYR A 85 12.70 -1.79 -0.40
C TYR A 85 14.08 -2.17 -0.92
N LYS A 86 14.26 -3.41 -1.38
CA LYS A 86 15.52 -3.86 -1.97
C LYS A 86 15.87 -3.09 -3.24
N GLN A 87 14.88 -2.84 -4.07
CA GLN A 87 15.07 -2.14 -5.34
C GLN A 87 15.50 -0.67 -5.14
N TYR A 88 14.97 -0.02 -4.11
CA TYR A 88 15.22 1.39 -3.82
C TYR A 88 16.16 1.62 -2.64
N GLU A 89 16.81 0.58 -2.14
CA GLU A 89 17.67 0.63 -0.95
C GLU A 89 18.73 1.72 -1.04
N ASN A 90 19.36 1.87 -2.20
CA ASN A 90 20.41 2.87 -2.42
C ASN A 90 19.91 4.32 -2.39
N MET A 91 18.60 4.52 -2.50
CA MET A 91 17.97 5.84 -2.48
C MET A 91 17.43 6.21 -1.09
N LEU A 92 17.40 5.25 -0.18
CA LEU A 92 17.01 5.47 1.22
C LEU A 92 18.19 6.05 1.99
N PRO A 93 17.93 6.69 3.16
CA PRO A 93 19.01 7.19 4.00
C PRO A 93 20.04 6.10 4.31
N PRO A 94 21.35 6.36 4.16
CA PRO A 94 22.38 5.36 4.36
C PRO A 94 22.34 4.73 5.76
N GLY A 95 22.44 3.41 5.81
CA GLY A 95 22.45 2.68 7.07
C GLY A 95 21.11 2.49 7.76
N LEU A 96 20.01 2.96 7.15
CA LEU A 96 18.69 2.90 7.77
C LEU A 96 18.27 1.45 8.08
N ALA A 97 18.43 0.54 7.13
CA ALA A 97 18.11 -0.87 7.33
C ALA A 97 18.91 -1.49 8.49
N LYS A 98 20.20 -1.13 8.60
CA LYS A 98 21.05 -1.59 9.68
C LYS A 98 20.60 -1.03 11.02
N GLN A 99 20.25 0.25 11.08
CA GLN A 99 19.72 0.89 12.28
C GLN A 99 18.44 0.20 12.74
N ILE A 100 17.54 -0.13 11.82
CA ILE A 100 16.32 -0.86 12.15
C ILE A 100 16.65 -2.22 12.76
N LYS A 101 17.59 -2.94 12.15
CA LYS A 101 17.98 -4.27 12.60
C LYS A 101 18.50 -4.28 14.04
N TYR A 102 19.27 -3.27 14.43
CA TYR A 102 19.92 -3.21 15.74
C TYR A 102 19.20 -2.34 16.77
N SER A 103 18.07 -1.76 16.43
CA SER A 103 17.24 -1.01 17.37
C SER A 103 16.12 -1.87 17.95
N SER A 104 15.44 -1.35 18.96
CA SER A 104 14.31 -2.02 19.59
C SER A 104 13.31 -1.00 20.13
N GLY A 105 12.12 -1.47 20.51
CA GLY A 105 11.10 -0.63 21.13
C GLY A 105 10.65 0.53 20.26
N GLN A 106 10.46 1.68 20.91
CA GLN A 106 9.93 2.88 20.24
C GLN A 106 10.89 3.40 19.16
N GLU A 107 12.18 3.35 19.41
CA GLU A 107 13.18 3.77 18.43
C GLU A 107 13.09 2.96 17.15
N GLN A 108 12.96 1.65 17.27
CA GLN A 108 12.80 0.77 16.10
C GLN A 108 11.54 1.11 15.33
N LEU A 109 10.42 1.35 16.02
CA LEU A 109 9.16 1.68 15.40
C LEU A 109 9.26 3.00 14.61
N GLU A 110 9.93 4.00 15.17
CA GLU A 110 10.15 5.28 14.49
C GLU A 110 11.00 5.12 13.24
N LEU A 111 12.05 4.29 13.31
CA LEU A 111 12.90 4.01 12.15
C LEU A 111 12.15 3.25 11.05
N ILE A 112 11.29 2.32 11.43
CA ILE A 112 10.43 1.58 10.50
C ILE A 112 9.46 2.54 9.79
N GLN A 113 8.85 3.44 10.53
CA GLN A 113 7.96 4.44 9.96
C GLN A 113 8.71 5.40 9.04
N LEU A 114 9.93 5.77 9.41
CA LEU A 114 10.78 6.62 8.57
C LEU A 114 11.09 5.91 7.24
N ALA A 115 11.43 4.64 7.27
CA ALA A 115 11.72 3.88 6.06
C ALA A 115 10.52 3.85 5.12
N GLY A 116 9.33 3.59 5.64
CA GLY A 116 8.10 3.62 4.86
C GLY A 116 7.82 4.98 4.25
N LYS A 117 7.99 6.04 5.04
CA LYS A 117 7.79 7.42 4.60
C LYS A 117 8.78 7.83 3.51
N GLU A 118 10.04 7.46 3.66
CA GLU A 118 11.07 7.77 2.67
C GLU A 118 10.84 7.02 1.36
N LEU A 119 10.49 5.75 1.43
CA LEU A 119 10.17 4.98 0.23
C LEU A 119 8.94 5.55 -0.49
N ARG A 120 7.90 5.91 0.26
CA ARG A 120 6.70 6.56 -0.29
C ARG A 120 7.06 7.85 -1.02
N LYS A 121 7.93 8.67 -0.43
CA LYS A 121 8.38 9.93 -1.03
C LYS A 121 9.09 9.68 -2.36
N ILE A 122 9.96 8.67 -2.42
CA ILE A 122 10.67 8.30 -3.65
C ILE A 122 9.68 7.85 -4.72
N LEU A 123 8.78 6.94 -4.39
CA LEU A 123 7.81 6.39 -5.34
C LEU A 123 6.81 7.43 -5.82
N SER A 124 6.41 8.37 -4.97
CA SER A 124 5.44 9.40 -5.33
C SER A 124 5.92 10.36 -6.40
N LYS A 125 7.21 10.43 -6.65
CA LYS A 125 7.77 11.24 -7.74
C LYS A 125 7.44 10.66 -9.11
N LYS A 126 7.22 9.36 -9.21
CA LYS A 126 6.97 8.65 -10.46
C LYS A 126 5.56 8.08 -10.55
N TYR A 127 5.00 7.64 -9.43
CA TYR A 127 3.72 6.94 -9.39
C TYR A 127 2.71 7.68 -8.53
N GLY A 128 1.44 7.57 -8.89
CA GLY A 128 0.35 8.09 -8.09
C GLY A 128 -0.16 7.11 -7.05
N TYR A 129 0.06 5.82 -7.27
CA TYR A 129 -0.38 4.77 -6.37
C TYR A 129 0.36 3.47 -6.63
N VAL A 130 0.26 2.55 -5.68
CA VAL A 130 0.72 1.16 -5.82
C VAL A 130 -0.51 0.27 -5.87
N LYS A 131 -0.52 -0.69 -6.77
CA LYS A 131 -1.57 -1.69 -6.92
C LYS A 131 -0.99 -3.07 -6.69
N SER A 132 -1.67 -3.88 -5.88
CA SER A 132 -1.27 -5.27 -5.65
C SER A 132 -2.50 -6.17 -5.56
N PRO A 133 -2.34 -7.50 -5.68
CA PRO A 133 -3.42 -8.42 -5.35
C PRO A 133 -3.87 -8.23 -3.90
N LEU A 134 -5.15 -8.54 -3.63
CA LEU A 134 -5.67 -8.57 -2.26
C LEU A 134 -5.05 -9.71 -1.47
N ALA A 135 -5.08 -9.60 -0.15
CA ALA A 135 -4.82 -10.74 0.73
C ALA A 135 -5.77 -11.89 0.41
N VAL A 136 -5.32 -13.11 0.63
CA VAL A 136 -6.08 -14.33 0.26
C VAL A 136 -7.49 -14.32 0.86
N SER A 137 -7.62 -13.90 2.12
CA SER A 137 -8.94 -13.85 2.79
C SER A 137 -9.91 -12.89 2.12
N ASP A 138 -9.42 -11.71 1.69
CA ASP A 138 -10.25 -10.72 1.02
C ASP A 138 -10.58 -11.15 -0.41
N ALA A 139 -9.62 -11.75 -1.10
CA ALA A 139 -9.85 -12.29 -2.44
C ALA A 139 -10.91 -13.39 -2.42
N ASN A 140 -10.86 -14.29 -1.43
CA ASN A 140 -11.85 -15.34 -1.26
C ASN A 140 -13.24 -14.79 -0.92
N PHE A 141 -13.28 -13.76 -0.06
CA PHE A 141 -14.54 -13.10 0.27
C PHE A 141 -15.23 -12.54 -0.97
N LEU A 142 -14.48 -11.87 -1.85
CA LEU A 142 -15.04 -11.35 -3.10
C LEU A 142 -15.43 -12.45 -4.06
N ARG A 143 -14.63 -13.51 -4.16
CA ARG A 143 -14.92 -14.64 -5.04
C ARG A 143 -16.25 -15.29 -4.70
N GLU A 144 -16.55 -15.45 -3.41
CA GLU A 144 -17.84 -15.99 -2.96
C GLU A 144 -19.03 -15.14 -3.41
N LYS A 145 -18.78 -13.84 -3.65
CA LYS A 145 -19.80 -12.90 -4.15
C LYS A 145 -19.76 -12.73 -5.66
N GLY A 146 -18.92 -13.49 -6.36
CA GLY A 146 -18.75 -13.36 -7.81
C GLY A 146 -18.02 -12.08 -8.23
N LEU A 147 -17.25 -11.50 -7.32
CA LEU A 147 -16.54 -10.24 -7.55
C LEU A 147 -15.02 -10.46 -7.53
N THR A 148 -14.32 -9.50 -8.10
CA THR A 148 -12.86 -9.43 -8.07
C THR A 148 -12.44 -8.02 -7.64
N GLY A 149 -11.18 -7.87 -7.26
CA GLY A 149 -10.64 -6.56 -6.89
C GLY A 149 -9.19 -6.64 -6.48
N ASP A 150 -8.59 -5.49 -6.30
CA ASP A 150 -7.19 -5.34 -5.95
C ASP A 150 -7.03 -4.42 -4.75
N LEU A 151 -5.81 -4.40 -4.22
CA LEU A 151 -5.38 -3.52 -3.16
C LEU A 151 -4.69 -2.30 -3.78
N TYR A 152 -4.97 -1.13 -3.25
CA TYR A 152 -4.38 0.13 -3.70
C TYR A 152 -3.80 0.91 -2.54
N ILE A 153 -2.62 1.48 -2.73
CA ILE A 153 -1.99 2.37 -1.76
C ILE A 153 -1.78 3.72 -2.45
N PRO A 154 -2.59 4.74 -2.14
CA PRO A 154 -2.37 6.08 -2.69
C PRO A 154 -1.03 6.63 -2.21
N LEU A 155 -0.26 7.23 -3.13
CA LEU A 155 1.04 7.82 -2.82
C LEU A 155 0.99 9.35 -2.74
N ARG A 156 -0.11 9.92 -3.17
CA ARG A 156 -0.31 11.38 -3.19
C ARG A 156 -1.59 11.76 -2.49
#